data_047bc79705d5f945eb7127814e9dc9f6
#
_entry.id   047bc79705d5f945eb7127814e9dc9f6
#
_cell.length_a   1.000
_cell.length_b   1.000
_cell.length_c   1.000
_cell.angle_alpha   90.00
_cell.angle_beta   90.00
_cell.angle_gamma   90.00
#
_symmetry.space_group_name_H-M   'P 1'
#
loop_
_entity.id
_entity.type
_entity.pdbx_description
1 polymer ?
#
loop_
_entity_poly.entity_id
_entity_poly.type
_entity_poly.pdbx_seq_one_letter_code
_entity_poly.pdbx_strand_id
1 'polypeptide(L)'
;MNAKFAKTALLKVILLFLLTNLVHQHTQAQKVSTNAGSNKIEVIYFHAPNRCPSCVANETQTKQVIEKNFKNEISEGQVSFVSLDLKETKNEALITKYEIVFPTLLILKKQGSNEVKTDYTNTAFDYAFNDPQKYEKLLQAEILKQLDSK
;
A
#
# COMPACT_ATOMS: atom_id res chain seq x y z
N MET A 1 -64.60 32.39 8.81
CA MET A 1 -63.57 31.55 8.20
C MET A 1 -62.93 30.77 9.33
N ASN A 2 -63.14 29.45 9.37
CA ASN A 2 -62.96 28.64 10.59
C ASN A 2 -61.51 28.33 10.96
N ALA A 3 -61.04 28.83 12.08
CA ALA A 3 -59.69 28.59 12.65
C ALA A 3 -59.36 27.10 12.83
N LYS A 4 -60.38 26.24 12.84
CA LYS A 4 -60.19 24.75 12.91
C LYS A 4 -59.61 24.16 11.62
N PHE A 5 -59.93 24.68 10.44
CA PHE A 5 -59.45 24.22 9.14
C PHE A 5 -57.94 24.59 8.95
N ALA A 6 -57.54 25.76 9.43
CA ALA A 6 -56.13 26.19 9.32
C ALA A 6 -55.20 25.36 10.21
N LYS A 7 -55.63 24.95 11.39
CA LYS A 7 -54.83 24.12 12.30
C LYS A 7 -54.61 22.69 11.76
N THR A 8 -55.67 22.11 11.15
CA THR A 8 -55.55 20.75 10.58
C THR A 8 -54.71 20.71 9.31
N ALA A 9 -54.72 21.77 8.49
CA ALA A 9 -53.87 21.90 7.32
C ALA A 9 -52.41 22.07 7.72
N LEU A 10 -52.13 22.92 8.72
CA LEU A 10 -50.77 23.13 9.24
C LEU A 10 -50.17 21.86 9.83
N LEU A 11 -50.96 21.09 10.59
CA LEU A 11 -50.52 19.84 11.20
C LEU A 11 -50.17 18.78 10.15
N LYS A 12 -50.94 18.71 9.06
CA LYS A 12 -50.64 17.79 7.93
C LYS A 12 -49.37 18.15 7.18
N VAL A 13 -49.07 19.44 7.00
CA VAL A 13 -47.84 19.91 6.36
C VAL A 13 -46.61 19.61 7.23
N ILE A 14 -46.72 19.82 8.55
CA ILE A 14 -45.64 19.50 9.49
C ILE A 14 -45.37 17.98 9.52
N LEU A 15 -46.42 17.16 9.51
CA LEU A 15 -46.29 15.71 9.50
C LEU A 15 -45.66 15.21 8.19
N LEU A 16 -46.01 15.83 7.06
CA LEU A 16 -45.40 15.52 5.76
C LEU A 16 -43.91 15.89 5.71
N PHE A 17 -43.53 17.03 6.32
CA PHE A 17 -42.17 17.49 6.42
C PHE A 17 -41.29 16.60 7.32
N LEU A 18 -41.88 16.05 8.40
CA LEU A 18 -41.21 15.10 9.29
C LEU A 18 -40.99 13.74 8.61
N LEU A 19 -41.91 13.28 7.78
CA LEU A 19 -41.78 12.03 7.03
C LEU A 19 -40.74 12.12 5.92
N THR A 20 -40.54 13.29 5.29
CA THR A 20 -39.51 13.46 4.24
C THR A 20 -38.10 13.52 4.80
N ASN A 21 -37.92 13.93 6.07
CA ASN A 21 -36.57 13.93 6.69
C ASN A 21 -36.10 12.53 7.16
N LEU A 22 -37.04 11.57 7.29
CA LEU A 22 -36.65 10.21 7.72
C LEU A 22 -36.05 9.36 6.59
N VAL A 23 -36.23 9.78 5.31
CA VAL A 23 -35.74 9.04 4.13
C VAL A 23 -34.36 9.49 3.71
N HIS A 24 -33.81 10.59 4.29
CA HIS A 24 -32.44 11.08 3.95
C HIS A 24 -31.35 10.56 4.85
N GLN A 25 -31.61 9.58 5.69
CA GLN A 25 -30.53 8.75 6.22
C GLN A 25 -30.11 7.77 5.12
N HIS A 26 -29.52 8.31 4.06
CA HIS A 26 -28.68 7.51 3.19
C HIS A 26 -27.63 6.84 4.06
N THR A 27 -27.81 5.56 4.24
CA THR A 27 -26.76 4.63 4.60
C THR A 27 -25.55 4.97 3.74
N GLN A 28 -24.66 5.82 4.26
CA GLN A 28 -23.26 5.70 3.91
C GLN A 28 -22.90 4.30 4.40
N ALA A 29 -22.96 3.35 3.49
CA ALA A 29 -22.26 2.10 3.65
C ALA A 29 -20.79 2.50 3.87
N GLN A 30 -20.41 2.71 5.13
CA GLN A 30 -19.03 2.67 5.54
C GLN A 30 -18.55 1.34 5.01
N LYS A 31 -17.76 1.43 3.94
CA LYS A 31 -16.90 0.34 3.52
C LYS A 31 -16.02 0.10 4.74
N VAL A 32 -16.52 -0.73 5.66
CA VAL A 32 -15.70 -1.30 6.72
C VAL A 32 -14.67 -2.09 5.97
N SER A 33 -13.55 -1.44 5.71
CA SER A 33 -12.33 -2.09 5.29
C SER A 33 -11.98 -3.00 6.46
N THR A 34 -12.51 -4.20 6.44
CA THR A 34 -12.04 -5.28 7.29
C THR A 34 -10.62 -5.59 6.83
N ASN A 35 -9.66 -4.83 7.34
CA ASN A 35 -8.22 -5.08 7.19
C ASN A 35 -7.77 -6.37 7.93
N ALA A 36 -8.71 -7.25 8.25
CA ALA A 36 -8.40 -8.58 8.73
C ALA A 36 -7.92 -9.43 7.54
N GLY A 37 -6.62 -9.35 7.24
CA GLY A 37 -5.96 -10.27 6.32
C GLY A 37 -5.52 -9.71 4.96
N SER A 38 -5.52 -8.39 4.73
CA SER A 38 -4.88 -7.87 3.51
C SER A 38 -3.37 -8.07 3.59
N ASN A 39 -2.80 -8.63 2.52
CA ASN A 39 -1.36 -8.74 2.38
C ASN A 39 -0.74 -7.35 2.37
N LYS A 40 0.38 -7.17 3.08
CA LYS A 40 1.22 -6.00 2.99
C LYS A 40 2.55 -6.39 2.39
N ILE A 41 2.98 -5.65 1.38
CA ILE A 41 4.26 -5.85 0.71
C ILE A 41 5.20 -4.72 1.10
N GLU A 42 6.28 -5.05 1.74
CA GLU A 42 7.36 -4.12 2.04
C GLU A 42 8.58 -4.49 1.20
N VAL A 43 8.99 -3.59 0.33
CA VAL A 43 10.19 -3.76 -0.48
C VAL A 43 11.32 -3.01 0.19
N ILE A 44 12.39 -3.73 0.56
CA ILE A 44 13.53 -3.15 1.28
C ILE A 44 14.78 -3.32 0.43
N TYR A 45 15.45 -2.22 0.12
CA TYR A 45 16.78 -2.23 -0.48
C TYR A 45 17.84 -1.86 0.56
N PHE A 46 18.67 -2.83 0.91
CA PHE A 46 19.86 -2.60 1.73
C PHE A 46 21.03 -2.24 0.82
N HIS A 47 21.70 -1.12 1.09
CA HIS A 47 22.79 -0.64 0.24
C HIS A 47 24.05 -0.30 1.05
N ALA A 48 25.22 -0.42 0.41
CA ALA A 48 26.45 0.09 0.96
C ALA A 48 26.53 1.62 0.86
N PRO A 49 27.30 2.32 1.71
CA PRO A 49 27.48 3.78 1.61
C PRO A 49 28.15 4.18 0.30
N ASN A 50 29.13 3.39 -0.16
CA ASN A 50 29.79 3.59 -1.46
C ASN A 50 29.02 2.85 -2.55
N ARG A 51 28.32 3.59 -3.41
CA ARG A 51 27.36 3.03 -4.36
C ARG A 51 27.95 2.93 -5.76
N CYS A 52 27.92 1.72 -6.32
CA CYS A 52 28.21 1.49 -7.73
C CYS A 52 27.00 1.94 -8.62
N PRO A 53 27.21 2.17 -9.94
CA PRO A 53 26.10 2.54 -10.83
C PRO A 53 24.93 1.57 -10.79
N SER A 54 25.17 0.25 -10.76
CA SER A 54 24.12 -0.76 -10.64
C SER A 54 23.39 -0.68 -9.29
N CYS A 55 24.11 -0.35 -8.20
CA CYS A 55 23.50 -0.17 -6.88
C CYS A 55 22.54 1.03 -6.85
N VAL A 56 22.92 2.14 -7.52
CA VAL A 56 22.08 3.32 -7.67
C VAL A 56 20.86 2.99 -8.55
N ALA A 57 21.08 2.25 -9.63
CA ALA A 57 19.99 1.83 -10.52
C ALA A 57 18.98 0.93 -9.80
N ASN A 58 19.44 -0.04 -8.99
CA ASN A 58 18.56 -0.90 -8.21
C ASN A 58 17.62 -0.09 -7.33
N GLU A 59 18.12 0.89 -6.60
CA GLU A 59 17.28 1.74 -5.75
C GLU A 59 16.33 2.59 -6.59
N THR A 60 16.87 3.31 -7.58
CA THR A 60 16.10 4.29 -8.36
C THR A 60 14.99 3.60 -9.15
N GLN A 61 15.30 2.50 -9.85
CA GLN A 61 14.33 1.76 -10.64
C GLN A 61 13.27 1.10 -9.75
N THR A 62 13.68 0.47 -8.63
CA THR A 62 12.73 -0.11 -7.68
C THR A 62 11.74 0.94 -7.17
N LYS A 63 12.24 2.10 -6.73
CA LYS A 63 11.42 3.21 -6.28
C LYS A 63 10.45 3.67 -7.37
N GLN A 64 10.95 3.90 -8.58
CA GLN A 64 10.12 4.36 -9.72
C GLN A 64 9.02 3.35 -10.06
N VAL A 65 9.33 2.05 -10.11
CA VAL A 65 8.34 1.01 -10.38
C VAL A 65 7.22 1.03 -9.34
N ILE A 66 7.57 1.12 -8.07
CA ILE A 66 6.62 1.12 -6.97
C ILE A 66 5.76 2.39 -6.99
N GLU A 67 6.36 3.57 -7.10
CA GLU A 67 5.63 4.85 -7.12
C GLU A 67 4.75 5.02 -8.37
N LYS A 68 5.15 4.45 -9.50
CA LYS A 68 4.40 4.52 -10.76
C LYS A 68 3.20 3.57 -10.78
N ASN A 69 3.41 2.32 -10.38
CA ASN A 69 2.47 1.24 -10.63
C ASN A 69 1.58 0.86 -9.42
N PHE A 70 1.91 1.33 -8.19
CA PHE A 70 1.23 0.93 -6.95
C PHE A 70 0.74 2.13 -6.12
N LYS A 71 0.29 3.21 -6.77
CA LYS A 71 -0.14 4.44 -6.09
C LYS A 71 -1.29 4.21 -5.11
N ASN A 72 -2.26 3.39 -5.49
CA ASN A 72 -3.42 3.08 -4.66
C ASN A 72 -2.99 2.24 -3.44
N GLU A 73 -2.20 1.19 -3.69
CA GLU A 73 -1.70 0.28 -2.68
C GLU A 73 -0.76 0.98 -1.68
N ILE A 74 0.01 1.98 -2.15
CA ILE A 74 0.80 2.86 -1.27
C ILE A 74 -0.12 3.71 -0.39
N SER A 75 -1.15 4.34 -0.97
CA SER A 75 -2.10 5.17 -0.21
C SER A 75 -2.90 4.38 0.83
N GLU A 76 -3.15 3.10 0.56
CA GLU A 76 -3.82 2.15 1.45
C GLU A 76 -2.86 1.47 2.45
N GLY A 77 -1.56 1.73 2.34
CA GLY A 77 -0.53 1.13 3.19
C GLY A 77 -0.29 -0.36 2.93
N GLN A 78 -0.66 -0.84 1.73
CA GLN A 78 -0.47 -2.23 1.32
C GLN A 78 0.90 -2.45 0.66
N VAL A 79 1.47 -1.44 0.00
CA VAL A 79 2.81 -1.49 -0.60
C VAL A 79 3.66 -0.36 -0.07
N SER A 80 4.91 -0.67 0.28
CA SER A 80 5.89 0.33 0.70
C SER A 80 7.28 0.00 0.16
N PHE A 81 8.10 1.05 0.00
CA PHE A 81 9.51 0.92 -0.34
C PHE A 81 10.37 1.69 0.66
N VAL A 82 11.46 1.08 1.10
CA VAL A 82 12.46 1.71 1.94
C VAL A 82 13.87 1.34 1.48
N SER A 83 14.77 2.31 1.50
CA SER A 83 16.20 2.12 1.23
C SER A 83 16.98 2.35 2.52
N LEU A 84 17.84 1.40 2.89
CA LEU A 84 18.55 1.34 4.17
C LEU A 84 20.04 1.20 3.96
N ASP A 85 20.81 2.09 4.56
CA ASP A 85 22.28 2.01 4.56
C ASP A 85 22.76 0.93 5.55
N LEU A 86 23.63 0.03 5.08
CA LEU A 86 24.21 -1.05 5.87
C LEU A 86 25.14 -0.57 7.01
N LYS A 87 25.58 0.68 6.97
CA LYS A 87 26.44 1.28 8.01
C LYS A 87 25.70 2.11 9.04
N GLU A 88 24.43 2.39 8.84
CA GLU A 88 23.62 3.12 9.82
C GLU A 88 23.19 2.22 10.97
N THR A 89 23.59 2.55 12.20
CA THR A 89 23.30 1.79 13.43
C THR A 89 21.79 1.56 13.63
N LYS A 90 20.95 2.52 13.22
CA LYS A 90 19.49 2.36 13.32
C LYS A 90 18.94 1.16 12.50
N ASN A 91 19.69 0.69 11.50
CA ASN A 91 19.29 -0.40 10.60
C ASN A 91 19.79 -1.78 11.08
N GLU A 92 20.66 -1.82 12.12
CA GLU A 92 21.33 -3.04 12.61
C GLU A 92 20.34 -4.16 12.97
N ALA A 93 19.21 -3.82 13.58
CA ALA A 93 18.19 -4.82 13.93
C ALA A 93 17.60 -5.53 12.70
N LEU A 94 17.35 -4.79 11.59
CA LEU A 94 16.85 -5.37 10.35
C LEU A 94 17.95 -6.13 9.60
N ILE A 95 19.17 -5.60 9.59
CA ILE A 95 20.34 -6.24 8.99
C ILE A 95 20.56 -7.61 9.63
N THR A 96 20.53 -7.68 10.96
CA THR A 96 20.66 -8.93 11.72
C THR A 96 19.47 -9.86 11.47
N LYS A 97 18.24 -9.34 11.55
CA LYS A 97 17.02 -10.14 11.34
C LYS A 97 17.02 -10.86 9.99
N TYR A 98 17.44 -10.19 8.94
CA TYR A 98 17.42 -10.73 7.59
C TYR A 98 18.77 -11.29 7.13
N GLU A 99 19.78 -11.30 8.00
CA GLU A 99 21.14 -11.82 7.74
C GLU A 99 21.81 -11.14 6.54
N ILE A 100 21.69 -9.80 6.47
CA ILE A 100 22.18 -9.02 5.33
C ILE A 100 23.70 -8.78 5.47
N VAL A 101 24.47 -9.22 4.50
CA VAL A 101 25.95 -9.09 4.47
C VAL A 101 26.46 -8.27 3.27
N PHE A 102 25.60 -8.03 2.26
CA PHE A 102 25.91 -7.26 1.04
C PHE A 102 24.66 -6.54 0.54
N PRO A 103 24.77 -5.62 -0.45
CA PRO A 103 23.60 -4.94 -1.00
C PRO A 103 22.54 -5.92 -1.48
N THR A 104 21.35 -5.85 -0.92
CA THR A 104 20.29 -6.85 -1.05
C THR A 104 18.93 -6.18 -1.27
N LEU A 105 18.13 -6.67 -2.20
CA LEU A 105 16.74 -6.29 -2.38
C LEU A 105 15.83 -7.41 -1.90
N LEU A 106 15.03 -7.12 -0.87
CA LEU A 106 14.02 -8.04 -0.34
C LEU A 106 12.63 -7.56 -0.66
N ILE A 107 11.73 -8.51 -0.95
CA ILE A 107 10.29 -8.32 -0.99
C ILE A 107 9.70 -9.13 0.17
N LEU A 108 9.09 -8.43 1.13
CA LEU A 108 8.50 -9.03 2.32
C LEU A 108 6.98 -8.98 2.21
N LYS A 109 6.34 -10.14 2.14
CA LYS A 109 4.89 -10.26 2.28
C LYS A 109 4.55 -10.47 3.75
N LYS A 110 3.72 -9.58 4.30
CA LYS A 110 3.23 -9.64 5.68
C LYS A 110 1.73 -9.88 5.69
N GLN A 111 1.29 -10.89 6.44
CA GLN A 111 -0.12 -11.23 6.63
C GLN A 111 -0.36 -11.57 8.11
N GLY A 112 -0.90 -10.60 8.85
CA GLY A 112 -0.97 -10.72 10.31
C GLY A 112 0.42 -10.87 10.95
N SER A 113 0.67 -11.96 11.66
CA SER A 113 1.97 -12.30 12.23
C SER A 113 2.91 -13.06 11.28
N ASN A 114 2.40 -13.48 10.13
CA ASN A 114 3.19 -14.25 9.17
C ASN A 114 3.97 -13.30 8.26
N GLU A 115 5.24 -13.65 8.00
CA GLU A 115 6.11 -12.93 7.08
C GLU A 115 6.77 -13.93 6.13
N VAL A 116 6.67 -13.67 4.84
CA VAL A 116 7.37 -14.43 3.79
C VAL A 116 8.39 -13.53 3.14
N LYS A 117 9.65 -13.95 3.14
CA LYS A 117 10.78 -13.22 2.57
C LYS A 117 11.10 -13.77 1.18
N THR A 118 11.14 -12.91 0.18
CA THR A 118 11.63 -13.20 -1.18
C THR A 118 12.88 -12.39 -1.43
N ASP A 119 14.01 -13.05 -1.69
CA ASP A 119 15.23 -12.38 -2.14
C ASP A 119 15.12 -12.07 -3.64
N TYR A 120 15.11 -10.79 -3.97
CA TYR A 120 14.99 -10.30 -5.34
C TYR A 120 16.29 -9.69 -5.88
N THR A 121 17.38 -9.87 -5.15
CA THR A 121 18.70 -9.25 -5.40
C THR A 121 19.22 -9.57 -6.79
N ASN A 122 19.25 -10.84 -7.17
CA ASN A 122 19.80 -11.25 -8.47
C ASN A 122 19.01 -10.60 -9.62
N THR A 123 17.67 -10.63 -9.58
CA THR A 123 16.85 -10.00 -10.61
C THR A 123 17.09 -8.49 -10.69
N ALA A 124 17.27 -7.82 -9.55
CA ALA A 124 17.57 -6.40 -9.54
C ALA A 124 18.93 -6.10 -10.17
N PHE A 125 19.97 -6.82 -9.80
CA PHE A 125 21.32 -6.61 -10.37
C PHE A 125 21.43 -6.99 -11.85
N ASP A 126 20.68 -7.99 -12.30
CA ASP A 126 20.67 -8.41 -13.70
C ASP A 126 20.01 -7.38 -14.61
N TYR A 127 18.90 -6.75 -14.15
CA TYR A 127 18.03 -5.99 -15.06
C TYR A 127 17.88 -4.51 -14.72
N ALA A 128 17.94 -4.07 -13.46
CA ALA A 128 17.60 -2.68 -13.12
C ALA A 128 18.52 -1.66 -13.82
N PHE A 129 19.79 -1.98 -14.05
CA PHE A 129 20.73 -1.13 -14.78
C PHE A 129 20.75 -1.44 -16.28
N ASN A 130 20.74 -2.72 -16.66
CA ASN A 130 20.97 -3.15 -18.05
C ASN A 130 19.69 -3.16 -18.90
N ASP A 131 18.53 -3.45 -18.30
CA ASP A 131 17.21 -3.50 -18.96
C ASP A 131 16.11 -3.04 -18.02
N PRO A 132 16.01 -1.71 -17.77
CA PRO A 132 15.02 -1.17 -16.83
C PRO A 132 13.57 -1.50 -17.18
N GLN A 133 13.24 -1.64 -18.48
CA GLN A 133 11.89 -1.98 -18.91
C GLN A 133 11.51 -3.41 -18.55
N LYS A 134 12.46 -4.34 -18.69
CA LYS A 134 12.27 -5.72 -18.26
C LYS A 134 12.18 -5.80 -16.74
N TYR A 135 13.04 -5.06 -16.04
CA TYR A 135 13.02 -4.97 -14.58
C TYR A 135 11.66 -4.49 -14.07
N GLU A 136 11.11 -3.41 -14.65
CA GLU A 136 9.78 -2.88 -14.29
C GLU A 136 8.72 -3.97 -14.38
N LYS A 137 8.65 -4.69 -15.51
CA LYS A 137 7.67 -5.75 -15.72
C LYS A 137 7.82 -6.90 -14.71
N LEU A 138 9.05 -7.33 -14.44
CA LEU A 138 9.32 -8.43 -13.52
C LEU A 138 8.97 -8.05 -12.08
N LEU A 139 9.40 -6.88 -11.62
CA LEU A 139 9.13 -6.42 -10.25
C LEU A 139 7.63 -6.18 -10.04
N GLN A 140 6.95 -5.53 -10.99
CA GLN A 140 5.50 -5.34 -10.94
C GLN A 140 4.75 -6.67 -10.84
N ALA A 141 5.11 -7.65 -11.68
CA ALA A 141 4.47 -8.96 -11.69
C ALA A 141 4.68 -9.70 -10.36
N GLU A 142 5.88 -9.64 -9.77
CA GLU A 142 6.16 -10.28 -8.49
C GLU A 142 5.38 -9.64 -7.34
N ILE A 143 5.31 -8.31 -7.28
CA ILE A 143 4.52 -7.60 -6.25
C ILE A 143 3.03 -7.95 -6.38
N LEU A 144 2.46 -7.91 -7.59
CA LEU A 144 1.06 -8.26 -7.82
C LEU A 144 0.77 -9.71 -7.41
N LYS A 145 1.61 -10.65 -7.80
CA LYS A 145 1.51 -12.06 -7.40
C LYS A 145 1.47 -12.22 -5.88
N GLN A 146 2.31 -11.48 -5.14
CA GLN A 146 2.34 -11.55 -3.68
C GLN A 146 1.14 -10.86 -3.01
N LEU A 147 0.61 -9.79 -3.60
CA LEU A 147 -0.63 -9.15 -3.13
C LEU A 147 -1.83 -10.07 -3.28
N ASP A 148 -1.94 -10.81 -4.40
CA ASP A 148 -3.07 -11.66 -4.72
C ASP A 148 -3.02 -13.05 -4.05
N SER A 149 -1.84 -13.48 -3.62
CA SER A 149 -1.67 -14.80 -3.01
C SER A 149 -2.25 -14.83 -1.58
N LYS A 150 -3.12 -15.81 -1.32
CA LYS A 150 -3.75 -16.05 -0.01
C LYS A 150 -2.79 -16.73 0.96
#